data_c5cf344913abc2d13dc5cdb81e3d632b
#
_entry.id   c5cf344913abc2d13dc5cdb81e3d632b
#
_cell.length_a   1.000
_cell.length_b   1.000
_cell.length_c   1.000
_cell.angle_alpha   90.00
_cell.angle_beta   90.00
_cell.angle_gamma   90.00
#
_symmetry.space_group_name_H-M   'P 1'
#
loop_
_entity.id
_entity.type
_entity.pdbx_description
1 polymer ?
#
loop_
_entity_poly.entity_id
_entity_poly.type
_entity_poly.pdbx_seq_one_letter_code
_entity_poly.pdbx_strand_id
1 'polypeptide(L)'
;AENYIRAGVVTINGAIAKLGAQVKTGDIVKVKGKLIEPKAEKIYIAFNKPVGVITTTNQDYANNIMEYIHIKERVFPIGRLDVESSGLMLLTNDGELGNSLSKGEGKCEKEYVVTVDETVNGQFLKKLSEGVILDGYRTLPAKASQLGSKSFSLIILEGKNRQIRRMCEFFKYNVVKLERIRIGKITLQGLKSGAWRYLDEKEIKTFKKLADKTPP
;
A
#
# COMPACT_ATOMS: atom_id res chain seq x y z
N ALA A 1 -3.29 -17.13 13.07
CA ALA A 1 -3.87 -18.24 12.29
C ALA A 1 -2.93 -19.43 12.27
N GLU A 2 -1.67 -19.30 11.87
CA GLU A 2 -0.71 -20.40 11.72
C GLU A 2 -0.56 -21.25 12.98
N ASN A 3 -0.46 -20.64 14.18
CA ASN A 3 -0.34 -21.37 15.45
C ASN A 3 -1.55 -22.30 15.70
N TYR A 4 -2.76 -21.89 15.33
CA TYR A 4 -3.94 -22.75 15.45
C TYR A 4 -3.94 -23.90 14.44
N ILE A 5 -3.44 -23.64 13.21
CA ILE A 5 -3.31 -24.69 12.18
C ILE A 5 -2.25 -25.70 12.61
N ARG A 6 -1.09 -25.25 13.09
CA ARG A 6 -0.03 -26.13 13.63
C ARG A 6 -0.50 -26.96 14.84
N ALA A 7 -1.36 -26.37 15.68
CA ALA A 7 -1.95 -27.04 16.82
C ALA A 7 -3.09 -28.02 16.44
N GLY A 8 -3.41 -28.19 15.15
CA GLY A 8 -4.44 -29.11 14.66
C GLY A 8 -5.87 -28.75 15.06
N VAL A 9 -6.12 -27.52 15.56
CA VAL A 9 -7.45 -27.10 16.06
C VAL A 9 -8.29 -26.37 14.98
N VAL A 10 -7.81 -26.31 13.75
CA VAL A 10 -8.53 -25.75 12.60
C VAL A 10 -8.99 -26.89 11.70
N THR A 11 -10.27 -26.88 11.34
CA THR A 11 -10.83 -27.83 10.37
C THR A 11 -11.49 -27.11 9.19
N ILE A 12 -11.38 -27.68 8.01
CA ILE A 12 -12.09 -27.27 6.77
C ILE A 12 -12.96 -28.48 6.36
N ASN A 13 -14.26 -28.29 6.30
CA ASN A 13 -15.23 -29.36 5.98
C ASN A 13 -15.07 -30.61 6.87
N GLY A 14 -14.70 -30.41 8.13
CA GLY A 14 -14.46 -31.48 9.10
C GLY A 14 -13.05 -32.07 9.11
N ALA A 15 -12.23 -31.87 8.07
CA ALA A 15 -10.85 -32.34 8.02
C ALA A 15 -9.88 -31.32 8.63
N ILE A 16 -8.82 -31.79 9.33
CA ILE A 16 -7.79 -30.93 9.93
C ILE A 16 -7.06 -30.15 8.81
N ALA A 17 -7.04 -28.84 8.93
CA ALA A 17 -6.37 -27.96 7.98
C ALA A 17 -4.85 -28.08 8.09
N LYS A 18 -4.16 -28.11 6.94
CA LYS A 18 -2.69 -28.04 6.84
C LYS A 18 -2.25 -26.58 6.55
N LEU A 19 -1.02 -26.24 6.90
CA LEU A 19 -0.44 -24.95 6.49
C LEU A 19 -0.48 -24.83 4.97
N GLY A 20 -0.94 -23.66 4.49
CA GLY A 20 -1.11 -23.41 3.05
C GLY A 20 -2.43 -23.92 2.46
N ALA A 21 -3.30 -24.57 3.25
CA ALA A 21 -4.63 -24.96 2.77
C ALA A 21 -5.43 -23.73 2.33
N GLN A 22 -6.03 -23.82 1.14
CA GLN A 22 -6.89 -22.77 0.59
C GLN A 22 -8.34 -23.06 0.93
N VAL A 23 -9.04 -22.06 1.47
CA VAL A 23 -10.48 -22.10 1.73
C VAL A 23 -11.21 -21.57 0.50
N LYS A 24 -12.21 -22.33 0.01
CA LYS A 24 -13.08 -21.95 -1.12
C LYS A 24 -14.39 -21.39 -0.62
N THR A 25 -15.10 -20.66 -1.48
CA THR A 25 -16.47 -20.23 -1.19
C THR A 25 -17.37 -21.47 -0.92
N GLY A 26 -18.06 -21.44 0.22
CA GLY A 26 -18.90 -22.56 0.66
C GLY A 26 -18.21 -23.55 1.64
N ASP A 27 -16.90 -23.45 1.84
CA ASP A 27 -16.22 -24.28 2.83
C ASP A 27 -16.60 -23.89 4.27
N ILE A 28 -16.82 -24.91 5.09
CA ILE A 28 -17.12 -24.77 6.52
C ILE A 28 -15.81 -24.81 7.29
N VAL A 29 -15.39 -23.64 7.80
CA VAL A 29 -14.17 -23.54 8.62
C VAL A 29 -14.54 -23.47 10.10
N LYS A 30 -13.91 -24.34 10.91
CA LYS A 30 -14.07 -24.30 12.37
C LYS A 30 -12.71 -24.14 13.05
N VAL A 31 -12.66 -23.38 14.15
CA VAL A 31 -11.51 -23.26 15.04
C VAL A 31 -11.92 -23.68 16.44
N LYS A 32 -11.25 -24.71 17.00
CA LYS A 32 -11.63 -25.32 18.29
C LYS A 32 -13.12 -25.73 18.31
N GLY A 33 -13.61 -26.29 17.20
CA GLY A 33 -15.00 -26.70 17.04
C GLY A 33 -16.02 -25.59 16.77
N LYS A 34 -15.66 -24.31 16.91
CA LYS A 34 -16.53 -23.17 16.66
C LYS A 34 -16.49 -22.77 15.18
N LEU A 35 -17.65 -22.59 14.57
CA LEU A 35 -17.80 -22.09 13.20
C LEU A 35 -17.19 -20.70 13.07
N ILE A 36 -16.37 -20.50 12.06
CA ILE A 36 -15.87 -19.18 11.65
C ILE A 36 -16.75 -18.69 10.54
N GLU A 37 -17.63 -17.74 10.84
CA GLU A 37 -18.39 -17.02 9.83
C GLU A 37 -17.51 -15.95 9.20
N PRO A 38 -17.46 -15.85 7.85
CA PRO A 38 -16.80 -14.72 7.21
C PRO A 38 -17.53 -13.43 7.64
N LYS A 39 -16.85 -12.49 8.25
CA LYS A 39 -17.45 -11.19 8.58
C LYS A 39 -17.88 -10.50 7.29
N ALA A 40 -19.16 -10.18 7.20
CA ALA A 40 -19.83 -9.79 5.96
C ALA A 40 -19.42 -8.40 5.43
N GLU A 41 -19.02 -7.45 6.26
CA GLU A 41 -18.70 -6.09 5.82
C GLU A 41 -17.24 -5.91 5.44
N LYS A 42 -17.03 -5.54 4.17
CA LYS A 42 -15.71 -5.15 3.65
C LYS A 42 -15.43 -3.69 3.99
N ILE A 43 -14.30 -3.43 4.59
CA ILE A 43 -13.87 -2.11 5.05
C ILE A 43 -12.72 -1.62 4.15
N TYR A 44 -12.80 -0.37 3.75
CA TYR A 44 -11.80 0.32 2.94
C TYR A 44 -11.52 1.67 3.55
N ILE A 45 -10.26 1.94 3.89
CA ILE A 45 -9.82 3.13 4.61
C ILE A 45 -8.75 3.84 3.81
N ALA A 46 -8.86 5.16 3.73
CA ALA A 46 -7.78 6.08 3.39
C ALA A 46 -7.18 6.65 4.68
N PHE A 47 -5.89 6.54 4.83
CA PHE A 47 -5.12 7.05 5.96
C PHE A 47 -4.00 7.96 5.48
N ASN A 48 -3.83 9.13 6.09
CA ASN A 48 -2.69 10.00 5.87
C ASN A 48 -1.59 9.69 6.88
N LYS A 49 -0.68 8.80 6.50
CA LYS A 49 0.42 8.37 7.38
C LYS A 49 1.38 9.52 7.66
N PRO A 50 1.65 9.88 8.91
CA PRO A 50 2.72 10.82 9.26
C PRO A 50 4.12 10.24 8.96
N VAL A 51 5.12 11.12 8.88
CA VAL A 51 6.54 10.73 8.96
C VAL A 51 6.82 10.15 10.36
N GLY A 52 7.74 9.21 10.45
CA GLY A 52 8.13 8.55 11.70
C GLY A 52 7.30 7.31 12.05
N VAL A 53 6.14 7.11 11.42
CA VAL A 53 5.23 5.99 11.70
C VAL A 53 5.58 4.76 10.86
N ILE A 54 5.67 3.60 11.51
CA ILE A 54 5.98 2.31 10.86
C ILE A 54 4.73 1.74 10.19
N THR A 55 4.85 1.31 8.95
CA THR A 55 3.77 0.60 8.23
C THR A 55 3.71 -0.85 8.66
N THR A 56 3.14 -1.11 9.83
CA THR A 56 2.89 -2.46 10.36
C THR A 56 1.60 -2.49 11.16
N THR A 57 0.95 -3.64 11.19
CA THR A 57 -0.19 -3.93 12.09
C THR A 57 0.24 -4.72 13.32
N ASN A 58 1.53 -5.04 13.45
CA ASN A 58 2.07 -5.69 14.64
C ASN A 58 2.25 -4.65 15.75
N GLN A 59 1.48 -4.81 16.83
CA GLN A 59 1.46 -3.90 17.97
C GLN A 59 2.70 -4.03 18.89
N ASP A 60 3.58 -5.00 18.67
CA ASP A 60 4.87 -5.12 19.37
C ASP A 60 5.83 -3.99 18.97
N TYR A 61 5.59 -3.35 17.82
CA TYR A 61 6.34 -2.19 17.36
C TYR A 61 5.61 -0.91 17.79
N ALA A 62 6.25 -0.11 18.64
CA ALA A 62 5.77 1.24 18.95
C ALA A 62 5.77 2.13 17.69
N ASN A 63 4.92 3.16 17.70
CA ASN A 63 4.79 4.14 16.62
C ASN A 63 4.40 3.51 15.26
N ASN A 64 3.40 2.67 15.29
CA ASN A 64 2.86 1.99 14.12
C ASN A 64 1.52 2.59 13.66
N ILE A 65 1.05 2.21 12.45
CA ILE A 65 -0.18 2.74 11.86
C ILE A 65 -1.45 2.44 12.68
N MET A 66 -1.47 1.40 13.52
CA MET A 66 -2.64 1.03 14.32
C MET A 66 -2.84 1.93 15.53
N GLU A 67 -1.83 2.71 15.92
CA GLU A 67 -1.98 3.75 16.96
C GLU A 67 -2.85 4.93 16.49
N TYR A 68 -3.08 5.06 15.20
CA TYR A 68 -3.91 6.11 14.57
C TYR A 68 -5.29 5.61 14.15
N ILE A 69 -5.45 4.29 13.94
CA ILE A 69 -6.66 3.71 13.34
C ILE A 69 -7.43 2.92 14.39
N HIS A 70 -8.41 3.58 15.00
CA HIS A 70 -9.22 3.01 16.09
C HIS A 70 -10.53 2.43 15.56
N ILE A 71 -10.48 1.18 15.06
CA ILE A 71 -11.64 0.42 14.59
C ILE A 71 -11.64 -0.97 15.22
N LYS A 72 -12.81 -1.61 15.32
CA LYS A 72 -12.95 -2.96 15.90
C LYS A 72 -12.46 -4.05 14.95
N GLU A 73 -12.62 -3.83 13.67
CA GLU A 73 -12.28 -4.77 12.63
C GLU A 73 -10.77 -4.79 12.38
N ARG A 74 -10.26 -5.99 12.14
CA ARG A 74 -8.88 -6.15 11.74
C ARG A 74 -8.72 -5.72 10.26
N VAL A 75 -7.90 -4.71 10.03
CA VAL A 75 -7.49 -4.25 8.69
C VAL A 75 -6.00 -4.43 8.51
N PHE A 76 -5.55 -4.42 7.26
CA PHE A 76 -4.15 -4.46 6.88
C PHE A 76 -3.87 -3.45 5.75
N PRO A 77 -2.65 -2.92 5.66
CA PRO A 77 -2.28 -1.95 4.65
C PRO A 77 -2.14 -2.60 3.27
N ILE A 78 -2.59 -1.90 2.23
CA ILE A 78 -2.36 -2.26 0.83
C ILE A 78 -1.09 -1.55 0.37
N GLY A 79 0.01 -2.28 0.38
CA GLY A 79 1.34 -1.73 0.18
C GLY A 79 1.88 -0.98 1.40
N ARG A 80 3.04 -0.39 1.23
CA ARG A 80 3.78 0.24 2.34
C ARG A 80 4.25 1.64 1.96
N LEU A 81 4.51 2.44 2.99
CA LEU A 81 5.35 3.65 2.96
C LEU A 81 6.49 3.45 3.96
N ASP A 82 7.68 3.93 3.61
CA ASP A 82 8.81 3.95 4.54
C ASP A 82 8.51 4.85 5.75
N VAL A 83 9.23 4.66 6.84
CA VAL A 83 9.10 5.46 8.07
C VAL A 83 9.28 6.95 7.77
N GLU A 84 10.25 7.29 6.93
CA GLU A 84 10.59 8.66 6.51
C GLU A 84 9.62 9.25 5.47
N SER A 85 8.66 8.48 4.98
CA SER A 85 7.70 8.90 3.97
C SER A 85 6.33 9.13 4.58
N SER A 86 5.57 10.08 4.05
CA SER A 86 4.22 10.42 4.50
C SER A 86 3.18 10.25 3.40
N GLY A 87 1.93 10.45 3.77
CA GLY A 87 0.85 10.58 2.81
C GLY A 87 -0.09 9.39 2.73
N LEU A 88 -0.80 9.30 1.63
CA LEU A 88 -1.92 8.39 1.44
C LEU A 88 -1.52 6.92 1.54
N MET A 89 -2.16 6.23 2.45
CA MET A 89 -2.17 4.77 2.56
C MET A 89 -3.59 4.26 2.48
N LEU A 90 -3.77 3.06 1.92
CA LEU A 90 -5.04 2.37 1.91
C LEU A 90 -4.95 1.14 2.81
N LEU A 91 -6.02 0.91 3.59
CA LEU A 91 -6.14 -0.29 4.43
C LEU A 91 -7.50 -0.95 4.16
N THR A 92 -7.55 -2.27 4.35
CA THR A 92 -8.78 -3.04 4.15
C THR A 92 -8.76 -4.33 4.96
N ASN A 93 -9.93 -4.95 5.14
CA ASN A 93 -10.07 -6.34 5.57
C ASN A 93 -10.36 -7.30 4.39
N ASP A 94 -10.38 -6.79 3.15
CA ASP A 94 -10.58 -7.55 1.93
C ASP A 94 -9.25 -8.13 1.42
N GLY A 95 -8.97 -9.39 1.79
CA GLY A 95 -7.72 -10.07 1.46
C GLY A 95 -7.51 -10.27 -0.04
N GLU A 96 -8.56 -10.56 -0.79
CA GLU A 96 -8.48 -10.77 -2.24
C GLU A 96 -8.09 -9.49 -2.96
N LEU A 97 -8.80 -8.40 -2.66
CA LEU A 97 -8.51 -7.08 -3.21
C LEU A 97 -7.11 -6.60 -2.82
N GLY A 98 -6.74 -6.73 -1.54
CA GLY A 98 -5.44 -6.33 -1.04
C GLY A 98 -4.28 -7.09 -1.70
N ASN A 99 -4.40 -8.39 -1.87
CA ASN A 99 -3.41 -9.22 -2.56
C ASN A 99 -3.29 -8.86 -4.05
N SER A 100 -4.42 -8.69 -4.74
CA SER A 100 -4.44 -8.30 -6.15
C SER A 100 -3.70 -6.98 -6.40
N LEU A 101 -3.94 -5.98 -5.56
CA LEU A 101 -3.33 -4.66 -5.70
C LEU A 101 -1.87 -4.61 -5.22
N SER A 102 -1.51 -5.42 -4.22
CA SER A 102 -0.13 -5.50 -3.72
C SER A 102 0.80 -6.22 -4.69
N LYS A 103 0.31 -7.25 -5.38
CA LYS A 103 1.07 -8.04 -6.36
C LYS A 103 1.07 -7.44 -7.77
N GLY A 104 0.14 -6.54 -8.05
CA GLY A 104 -0.05 -5.93 -9.37
C GLY A 104 1.00 -4.87 -9.69
N GLU A 105 2.23 -5.26 -10.05
CA GLU A 105 3.21 -4.32 -10.62
C GLU A 105 2.66 -3.72 -11.92
N GLY A 106 2.81 -2.40 -12.07
CA GLY A 106 2.46 -1.69 -13.29
C GLY A 106 0.98 -1.30 -13.50
N LYS A 107 0.08 -1.56 -12.53
CA LYS A 107 -1.37 -1.41 -12.75
C LYS A 107 -2.03 -0.22 -12.07
N CYS A 108 -1.43 0.31 -11.02
CA CYS A 108 -2.00 1.41 -10.26
C CYS A 108 -1.02 2.56 -10.15
N GLU A 109 -1.38 3.70 -10.75
CA GLU A 109 -0.59 4.93 -10.61
C GLU A 109 -0.51 5.35 -9.14
N LYS A 110 0.69 5.72 -8.72
CA LYS A 110 0.96 6.33 -7.42
C LYS A 110 1.65 7.64 -7.67
N GLU A 111 1.08 8.73 -7.16
CA GLU A 111 1.61 10.08 -7.31
C GLU A 111 2.21 10.57 -6.01
N TYR A 112 3.39 11.14 -6.13
CA TYR A 112 4.16 11.65 -5.02
C TYR A 112 4.55 13.11 -5.26
N VAL A 113 4.54 13.91 -4.19
CA VAL A 113 5.27 15.17 -4.12
C VAL A 113 6.63 14.88 -3.51
N VAL A 114 7.67 15.21 -4.25
CA VAL A 114 9.07 14.97 -3.87
C VAL A 114 9.76 16.30 -3.67
N THR A 115 10.39 16.51 -2.52
CA THR A 115 11.27 17.65 -2.26
C THR A 115 12.70 17.13 -2.09
N VAL A 116 13.63 17.76 -2.77
CA VAL A 116 15.05 17.42 -2.78
C VAL A 116 15.90 18.56 -2.22
N ASP A 117 17.15 18.29 -1.90
CA ASP A 117 18.10 19.24 -1.35
C ASP A 117 18.62 20.26 -2.37
N GLU A 118 18.60 19.91 -3.67
CA GLU A 118 19.14 20.72 -4.74
C GLU A 118 18.05 21.25 -5.71
N THR A 119 18.41 22.26 -6.51
CA THR A 119 17.49 22.83 -7.52
C THR A 119 17.20 21.85 -8.64
N VAL A 120 15.93 21.56 -8.85
CA VAL A 120 15.41 20.69 -9.90
C VAL A 120 15.50 21.38 -11.24
N ASN A 121 15.98 20.67 -12.26
CA ASN A 121 16.00 21.14 -13.63
C ASN A 121 15.27 20.18 -14.60
N GLY A 122 14.93 20.68 -15.79
CA GLY A 122 14.18 19.90 -16.77
C GLY A 122 14.92 18.67 -17.28
N GLN A 123 16.25 18.70 -17.35
CA GLN A 123 17.06 17.57 -17.79
C GLN A 123 17.00 16.41 -16.77
N PHE A 124 17.06 16.73 -15.48
CA PHE A 124 16.89 15.72 -14.41
C PHE A 124 15.50 15.09 -14.49
N LEU A 125 14.43 15.88 -14.58
CA LEU A 125 13.05 15.37 -14.66
C LEU A 125 12.83 14.51 -15.91
N LYS A 126 13.40 14.89 -17.07
CA LYS A 126 13.35 14.09 -18.29
C LYS A 126 14.00 12.73 -18.07
N LYS A 127 15.25 12.69 -17.59
CA LYS A 127 15.99 11.43 -17.31
C LYS A 127 15.26 10.56 -16.27
N LEU A 128 14.71 11.17 -15.22
CA LEU A 128 13.94 10.46 -14.20
C LEU A 128 12.69 9.79 -14.81
N SER A 129 12.02 10.48 -15.75
CA SER A 129 10.83 9.97 -16.44
C SER A 129 11.13 8.81 -17.39
N GLU A 130 12.31 8.74 -17.98
CA GLU A 130 12.73 7.68 -18.90
C GLU A 130 13.03 6.35 -18.18
N GLY A 131 13.06 6.37 -16.86
CA GLY A 131 13.42 5.24 -16.02
C GLY A 131 14.92 5.12 -15.78
N VAL A 132 15.27 4.62 -14.61
CA VAL A 132 16.63 4.56 -14.07
C VAL A 132 17.04 3.10 -13.84
N ILE A 133 18.29 2.77 -14.09
CA ILE A 133 18.82 1.42 -13.79
C ILE A 133 19.26 1.41 -12.32
N LEU A 134 18.59 0.59 -11.52
CA LEU A 134 18.88 0.38 -10.12
C LEU A 134 19.15 -1.12 -9.88
N ASP A 135 20.34 -1.48 -9.41
CA ASP A 135 20.74 -2.88 -9.15
C ASP A 135 20.49 -3.82 -10.35
N GLY A 136 20.83 -3.38 -11.56
CA GLY A 136 20.62 -4.15 -12.79
C GLY A 136 19.19 -4.21 -13.32
N TYR A 137 18.25 -3.57 -12.64
CA TYR A 137 16.84 -3.46 -13.05
C TYR A 137 16.53 -2.03 -13.53
N ARG A 138 15.93 -1.90 -14.71
CA ARG A 138 15.42 -0.62 -15.21
C ARG A 138 14.03 -0.37 -14.66
N THR A 139 13.82 0.75 -13.95
CA THR A 139 12.49 1.15 -13.50
C THR A 139 11.56 1.45 -14.67
N LEU A 140 10.26 1.25 -14.46
CA LEU A 140 9.28 1.64 -15.46
C LEU A 140 9.33 3.14 -15.71
N PRO A 141 8.96 3.61 -16.93
CA PRO A 141 8.80 5.03 -17.22
C PRO A 141 7.84 5.70 -16.24
N ALA A 142 8.16 6.91 -15.85
CA ALA A 142 7.39 7.72 -14.92
C ALA A 142 6.94 9.04 -15.56
N LYS A 143 6.00 9.77 -14.92
CA LYS A 143 5.67 11.13 -15.32
C LYS A 143 6.17 12.06 -14.23
N ALA A 144 7.03 13.02 -14.59
CA ALA A 144 7.58 13.98 -13.66
C ALA A 144 7.24 15.41 -14.12
N SER A 145 6.83 16.25 -13.17
CA SER A 145 6.46 17.66 -13.43
C SER A 145 7.00 18.54 -12.31
N GLN A 146 7.67 19.63 -12.67
CA GLN A 146 8.19 20.57 -11.69
C GLN A 146 7.06 21.30 -10.95
N LEU A 147 7.18 21.40 -9.63
CA LEU A 147 6.25 22.14 -8.75
C LEU A 147 6.88 23.40 -8.16
N GLY A 148 8.18 23.37 -7.92
CA GLY A 148 8.94 24.48 -7.36
C GLY A 148 10.43 24.32 -7.64
N SER A 149 11.27 25.21 -7.11
CA SER A 149 12.72 25.16 -7.36
C SER A 149 13.36 23.84 -6.89
N LYS A 150 12.89 23.27 -5.78
CA LYS A 150 13.40 22.04 -5.17
C LYS A 150 12.33 20.95 -5.07
N SER A 151 11.21 21.07 -5.77
CA SER A 151 10.10 20.11 -5.65
C SER A 151 9.49 19.78 -7.01
N PHE A 152 9.01 18.51 -7.12
CA PHE A 152 8.34 18.01 -8.31
C PHE A 152 7.28 16.95 -7.95
N SER A 153 6.30 16.78 -8.83
CA SER A 153 5.38 15.64 -8.81
C SER A 153 6.01 14.48 -9.59
N LEU A 154 5.87 13.26 -9.06
CA LEU A 154 6.29 12.05 -9.73
C LEU A 154 5.19 10.99 -9.69
N ILE A 155 4.75 10.53 -10.87
CA ILE A 155 3.78 9.45 -10.99
C ILE A 155 4.50 8.19 -11.45
N ILE A 156 4.42 7.12 -10.65
CA ILE A 156 5.01 5.81 -10.93
C ILE A 156 3.93 4.73 -10.94
N LEU A 157 4.19 3.65 -11.68
CA LEU A 157 3.31 2.48 -11.79
C LEU A 157 3.74 1.32 -10.89
N GLU A 158 4.94 1.33 -10.38
CA GLU A 158 5.53 0.31 -9.52
C GLU A 158 5.87 0.87 -8.14
N GLY A 159 6.47 0.10 -7.26
CA GLY A 159 6.82 0.57 -5.90
C GLY A 159 7.85 -0.35 -5.27
N LYS A 160 9.05 -0.42 -5.85
CA LYS A 160 10.16 -1.19 -5.29
C LYS A 160 10.75 -0.53 -4.04
N ASN A 161 11.51 -1.27 -3.28
CA ASN A 161 12.12 -0.77 -2.05
C ASN A 161 12.84 0.56 -2.27
N ARG A 162 12.38 1.62 -1.57
CA ARG A 162 12.92 2.99 -1.60
C ARG A 162 13.16 3.54 -3.02
N GLN A 163 12.35 3.09 -3.99
CA GLN A 163 12.58 3.34 -5.43
C GLN A 163 12.80 4.81 -5.75
N ILE A 164 11.90 5.71 -5.34
CA ILE A 164 11.99 7.15 -5.67
C ILE A 164 13.26 7.76 -5.08
N ARG A 165 13.60 7.44 -3.83
CA ARG A 165 14.82 7.92 -3.18
C ARG A 165 16.06 7.47 -3.93
N ARG A 166 16.13 6.20 -4.32
CA ARG A 166 17.23 5.63 -5.09
C ARG A 166 17.32 6.20 -6.51
N MET A 167 16.17 6.47 -7.16
CA MET A 167 16.16 7.13 -8.46
C MET A 167 16.72 8.56 -8.38
N CYS A 168 16.38 9.32 -7.34
CA CYS A 168 16.92 10.66 -7.12
C CYS A 168 18.43 10.61 -6.78
N GLU A 169 18.83 9.71 -5.90
CA GLU A 169 20.22 9.51 -5.47
C GLU A 169 21.14 9.15 -6.65
N PHE A 170 20.66 8.36 -7.62
CA PHE A 170 21.39 8.04 -8.84
C PHE A 170 21.80 9.32 -9.61
N PHE A 171 21.00 10.37 -9.53
CA PHE A 171 21.30 11.69 -10.11
C PHE A 171 21.90 12.67 -9.09
N LYS A 172 22.37 12.18 -7.93
CA LYS A 172 22.97 12.98 -6.85
C LYS A 172 22.02 13.99 -6.20
N TYR A 173 20.72 13.70 -6.17
CA TYR A 173 19.71 14.43 -5.41
C TYR A 173 19.31 13.64 -4.16
N ASN A 174 19.33 14.29 -2.98
CA ASN A 174 18.83 13.68 -1.75
C ASN A 174 17.37 14.08 -1.52
N VAL A 175 16.51 13.09 -1.29
CA VAL A 175 15.09 13.33 -1.03
C VAL A 175 14.89 13.76 0.42
N VAL A 176 14.52 15.01 0.62
CA VAL A 176 14.23 15.63 1.94
C VAL A 176 12.82 15.28 2.39
N LYS A 177 11.82 15.39 1.49
CA LYS A 177 10.42 15.06 1.77
C LYS A 177 9.86 14.19 0.66
N LEU A 178 9.12 13.13 1.05
CA LEU A 178 8.42 12.25 0.12
C LEU A 178 7.01 12.03 0.65
N GLU A 179 6.02 12.53 -0.09
CA GLU A 179 4.61 12.46 0.28
C GLU A 179 3.79 11.84 -0.83
N ARG A 180 3.13 10.71 -0.57
CA ARG A 180 2.21 10.11 -1.53
C ARG A 180 0.85 10.78 -1.44
N ILE A 181 0.45 11.47 -2.50
CA ILE A 181 -0.79 12.26 -2.53
C ILE A 181 -1.95 11.56 -3.24
N ARG A 182 -1.68 10.51 -4.06
CA ARG A 182 -2.70 9.78 -4.83
C ARG A 182 -2.33 8.32 -5.05
N ILE A 183 -3.33 7.46 -5.03
CA ILE A 183 -3.28 6.05 -5.47
C ILE A 183 -4.47 5.82 -6.40
N GLY A 184 -4.21 5.54 -7.68
CA GLY A 184 -5.26 5.47 -8.70
C GLY A 184 -6.05 6.77 -8.78
N LYS A 185 -7.33 6.72 -8.42
CA LYS A 185 -8.21 7.90 -8.34
C LYS A 185 -8.47 8.40 -6.91
N ILE A 186 -7.94 7.70 -5.91
CA ILE A 186 -8.09 8.09 -4.50
C ILE A 186 -7.00 9.10 -4.16
N THR A 187 -7.40 10.24 -3.63
CA THR A 187 -6.50 11.34 -3.28
C THR A 187 -6.44 11.60 -1.78
N LEU A 188 -5.39 12.30 -1.37
CA LEU A 188 -5.18 12.74 0.01
C LEU A 188 -6.02 13.97 0.37
N GLN A 189 -6.74 14.57 -0.59
CA GLN A 189 -7.42 15.85 -0.46
C GLN A 189 -8.28 15.94 0.81
N GLY A 190 -8.03 16.96 1.63
CA GLY A 190 -8.77 17.25 2.86
C GLY A 190 -8.43 16.35 4.05
N LEU A 191 -7.60 15.32 3.90
CA LEU A 191 -7.24 14.41 4.98
C LEU A 191 -5.99 14.91 5.71
N LYS A 192 -6.13 15.38 6.94
CA LYS A 192 -5.02 15.85 7.77
C LYS A 192 -4.03 14.73 8.10
N SER A 193 -2.77 15.08 8.34
CA SER A 193 -1.75 14.12 8.77
C SER A 193 -2.17 13.40 10.05
N GLY A 194 -2.05 12.07 10.08
CA GLY A 194 -2.52 11.21 11.17
C GLY A 194 -4.01 10.90 11.15
N ALA A 195 -4.80 11.54 10.28
CA ALA A 195 -6.22 11.27 10.16
C ALA A 195 -6.51 10.14 9.14
N TRP A 196 -7.67 9.51 9.32
CA TRP A 196 -8.18 8.49 8.41
C TRP A 196 -9.68 8.68 8.16
N ARG A 197 -10.17 8.11 7.07
CA ARG A 197 -11.60 8.05 6.73
C ARG A 197 -11.94 6.77 6.00
N TYR A 198 -13.19 6.39 6.00
CA TYR A 198 -13.68 5.37 5.08
C TYR A 198 -13.66 5.89 3.63
N LEU A 199 -13.44 5.01 2.68
CA LEU A 199 -13.64 5.32 1.26
C LEU A 199 -15.14 5.42 0.98
N ASP A 200 -15.53 6.35 0.11
CA ASP A 200 -16.90 6.42 -0.40
C ASP A 200 -17.17 5.32 -1.46
N GLU A 201 -18.45 5.14 -1.83
CA GLU A 201 -18.85 4.10 -2.77
C GLU A 201 -18.20 4.25 -4.16
N LYS A 202 -17.98 5.49 -4.62
CA LYS A 202 -17.33 5.77 -5.91
C LYS A 202 -15.86 5.40 -5.89
N GLU A 203 -15.18 5.71 -4.79
CA GLU A 203 -13.79 5.34 -4.54
C GLU A 203 -13.65 3.82 -4.46
N ILE A 204 -14.53 3.13 -3.69
CA ILE A 204 -14.55 1.67 -3.56
C ILE A 204 -14.76 1.01 -4.93
N LYS A 205 -15.76 1.46 -5.69
CA LYS A 205 -16.05 0.93 -7.03
C LYS A 205 -14.88 1.09 -7.98
N THR A 206 -14.21 2.24 -7.93
CA THR A 206 -13.02 2.53 -8.74
C THR A 206 -11.85 1.65 -8.30
N PHE A 207 -11.69 1.46 -7.00
CA PHE A 207 -10.60 0.69 -6.42
C PHE A 207 -10.71 -0.81 -6.76
N LYS A 208 -11.92 -1.36 -6.68
CA LYS A 208 -12.21 -2.74 -7.12
C LYS A 208 -11.88 -2.96 -8.60
N LYS A 209 -12.26 -2.01 -9.48
CA LYS A 209 -11.93 -2.08 -10.91
C LYS A 209 -10.42 -2.09 -11.22
N LEU A 210 -9.58 -1.54 -10.34
CA LEU A 210 -8.12 -1.62 -10.50
C LEU A 210 -7.60 -3.04 -10.21
N ALA A 211 -8.25 -3.77 -9.31
CA ALA A 211 -7.93 -5.17 -9.00
C ALA A 211 -8.35 -6.12 -10.12
N ASP A 212 -9.53 -5.90 -10.72
CA ASP A 212 -10.09 -6.75 -11.80
C ASP A 212 -9.25 -6.73 -13.08
N LYS A 213 -8.46 -5.69 -13.30
CA LYS A 213 -7.53 -5.60 -14.44
C LYS A 213 -6.26 -6.45 -14.25
N THR A 214 -6.19 -7.24 -13.20
CA THR A 214 -5.09 -8.16 -12.92
C THR A 214 -5.41 -9.51 -13.57
N PRO A 215 -4.70 -9.98 -14.61
CA PRO A 215 -4.83 -11.36 -15.04
C PRO A 215 -4.38 -12.30 -13.91
N PRO A 216 -4.94 -13.52 -13.88
CA PRO A 216 -4.67 -14.52 -12.86
C PRO A 216 -3.20 -14.90 -12.76
#